data_4d22c66c59c0d0355177ef2308ebc1ba
#
_entry.id   4d22c66c59c0d0355177ef2308ebc1ba
#
_cell.length_a   1.000
_cell.length_b   1.000
_cell.length_c   1.000
_cell.angle_alpha   90.00
_cell.angle_beta   90.00
_cell.angle_gamma   90.00
#
_symmetry.space_group_name_H-M   'P 1'
#
loop_
_entity.id
_entity.type
_entity.pdbx_description
1 polymer ?
#
loop_
_entity_poly.entity_id
_entity_poly.type
_entity_poly.pdbx_seq_one_letter_code
_entity_poly.pdbx_strand_id
1 'polypeptide(L)'
;MNLLLKYLQKYGILLCNTNPDLPALENIGCGWSDVTELIDRRELFYCKAFRKRTTYLSKETYYLLKEVRQKKPLTPPAQRIYAILENGAEVETGFIKAVSGLDRKAYREGFDFLLQNLYVTALRNGKPLNESWSTFLYACLLYTSP
;
A
#
# COMPACT_ATOMS: atom_id res chain seq x y z
N MET A 1 -1.68 -6.99 -22.77
CA MET A 1 -2.23 -6.35 -21.57
C MET A 1 -1.92 -7.18 -20.33
N ASN A 2 -1.57 -6.53 -19.27
CA ASN A 2 -1.23 -7.18 -18.00
C ASN A 2 -2.45 -7.88 -17.41
N LEU A 3 -2.30 -9.16 -17.07
CA LEU A 3 -3.40 -9.96 -16.51
C LEU A 3 -3.86 -9.42 -15.15
N LEU A 4 -2.93 -8.99 -14.31
CA LEU A 4 -3.25 -8.42 -13.01
C LEU A 4 -4.05 -7.13 -13.15
N LEU A 5 -3.67 -6.27 -14.10
CA LEU A 5 -4.41 -5.04 -14.34
C LEU A 5 -5.83 -5.32 -14.80
N LYS A 6 -6.00 -6.28 -15.70
CA LYS A 6 -7.33 -6.69 -16.15
C LYS A 6 -8.19 -7.16 -14.98
N TYR A 7 -7.60 -7.98 -14.12
CA TYR A 7 -8.31 -8.49 -12.95
C TYR A 7 -8.76 -7.36 -12.02
N LEU A 8 -7.86 -6.44 -11.72
CA LEU A 8 -8.16 -5.31 -10.83
C LEU A 8 -9.21 -4.38 -11.45
N GLN A 9 -9.15 -4.14 -12.74
CA GLN A 9 -10.15 -3.31 -13.42
C GLN A 9 -11.53 -3.94 -13.37
N LYS A 10 -11.61 -5.27 -13.39
CA LYS A 10 -12.88 -5.98 -13.36
C LYS A 10 -13.43 -6.15 -11.94
N TYR A 11 -12.59 -6.52 -10.99
CA TYR A 11 -13.03 -6.89 -9.64
C TYR A 11 -12.65 -5.88 -8.55
N GLY A 12 -11.65 -5.07 -8.77
CA GLY A 12 -11.28 -3.99 -7.88
C GLY A 12 -10.38 -4.36 -6.72
N ILE A 13 -10.33 -5.64 -6.32
CA ILE A 13 -9.58 -6.06 -5.13
C ILE A 13 -8.97 -7.43 -5.33
N LEU A 14 -7.76 -7.61 -4.79
CA LEU A 14 -7.04 -8.87 -4.81
C LEU A 14 -6.10 -8.92 -3.61
N LEU A 15 -5.99 -10.07 -2.96
CA LEU A 15 -5.06 -10.23 -1.84
C LEU A 15 -3.71 -10.75 -2.30
N CYS A 16 -2.68 -10.44 -1.51
CA CYS A 16 -1.33 -10.89 -1.83
C CYS A 16 -1.17 -12.40 -1.63
N ASN A 17 -1.61 -12.89 -0.49
CA ASN A 17 -1.43 -14.28 -0.09
C ASN A 17 -2.73 -15.05 -0.08
N THR A 18 -2.67 -16.35 -0.35
CA THR A 18 -3.85 -17.20 -0.32
C THR A 18 -4.52 -17.16 1.05
N ASN A 19 -5.84 -17.14 1.03
CA ASN A 19 -6.66 -17.01 2.24
C ASN A 19 -8.07 -17.54 1.93
N PRO A 20 -8.91 -17.76 2.97
CA PRO A 20 -10.24 -18.34 2.75
C PRO A 20 -11.31 -17.37 2.25
N ASP A 21 -11.00 -16.07 2.16
CA ASP A 21 -12.04 -15.05 1.92
C ASP A 21 -12.11 -14.54 0.48
N LEU A 22 -10.97 -14.17 -0.10
CA LEU A 22 -10.90 -13.56 -1.42
C LEU A 22 -9.80 -14.17 -2.28
N PRO A 23 -9.91 -14.05 -3.61
CA PRO A 23 -8.82 -14.48 -4.48
C PRO A 23 -7.52 -13.75 -4.18
N ALA A 24 -6.42 -14.45 -4.38
CA ALA A 24 -5.08 -13.93 -4.17
C ALA A 24 -4.28 -13.99 -5.45
N LEU A 25 -3.13 -13.33 -5.42
CA LEU A 25 -2.21 -13.23 -6.56
C LEU A 25 -1.93 -14.59 -7.19
N GLU A 26 -1.63 -15.59 -6.36
CA GLU A 26 -1.37 -16.95 -6.82
C GLU A 26 -2.56 -17.55 -7.56
N ASN A 27 -3.77 -17.28 -7.10
CA ASN A 27 -4.99 -17.85 -7.67
C ASN A 27 -5.24 -17.40 -9.12
N ILE A 28 -4.70 -16.26 -9.51
CA ILE A 28 -4.87 -15.76 -10.88
C ILE A 28 -3.59 -15.89 -11.71
N GLY A 29 -2.61 -16.59 -11.18
CA GLY A 29 -1.37 -16.86 -11.93
C GLY A 29 -0.43 -15.68 -12.07
N CYS A 30 -0.48 -14.74 -11.15
CA CYS A 30 0.39 -13.57 -11.16
C CYS A 30 1.43 -13.65 -10.05
N GLY A 31 2.50 -12.88 -10.19
CA GLY A 31 3.59 -12.86 -9.24
C GLY A 31 3.99 -11.46 -8.81
N TRP A 32 5.04 -11.40 -8.01
CA TRP A 32 5.50 -10.14 -7.44
C TRP A 32 5.92 -9.11 -8.49
N SER A 33 6.51 -9.55 -9.59
CA SER A 33 6.92 -8.64 -10.67
C SER A 33 5.73 -7.93 -11.31
N ASP A 34 4.57 -8.60 -11.38
CA ASP A 34 3.36 -7.98 -11.90
C ASP A 34 2.89 -6.86 -10.97
N VAL A 35 2.99 -7.10 -9.67
CA VAL A 35 2.61 -6.11 -8.65
C VAL A 35 3.50 -4.87 -8.74
N THR A 36 4.81 -5.06 -8.75
CA THR A 36 5.76 -3.94 -8.77
C THR A 36 5.62 -3.09 -10.03
N GLU A 37 5.37 -3.74 -11.17
CA GLU A 37 5.14 -3.01 -12.41
C GLU A 37 3.93 -2.08 -12.30
N LEU A 38 2.83 -2.59 -11.78
CA LEU A 38 1.61 -1.78 -11.66
C LEU A 38 1.70 -0.70 -10.58
N ILE A 39 2.46 -0.95 -9.53
CA ILE A 39 2.73 0.08 -8.53
C ILE A 39 3.51 1.24 -9.16
N ASP A 40 4.56 0.93 -9.93
CA ASP A 40 5.34 1.94 -10.63
C ASP A 40 4.49 2.76 -11.59
N ARG A 41 3.50 2.13 -12.22
CA ARG A 41 2.58 2.77 -13.14
C ARG A 41 1.41 3.45 -12.45
N ARG A 42 1.32 3.32 -11.12
CA ARG A 42 0.23 3.87 -10.30
C ARG A 42 -1.15 3.36 -10.71
N GLU A 43 -1.20 2.11 -11.07
CA GLU A 43 -2.44 1.43 -11.44
C GLU A 43 -2.84 0.35 -10.43
N LEU A 44 -2.01 0.14 -9.41
CA LEU A 44 -2.29 -0.77 -8.31
C LEU A 44 -1.95 -0.05 -7.01
N PHE A 45 -2.87 -0.08 -6.07
CA PHE A 45 -2.71 0.62 -4.80
C PHE A 45 -2.63 -0.39 -3.67
N TYR A 46 -1.58 -0.27 -2.88
CA TYR A 46 -1.26 -1.15 -1.78
C TYR A 46 -1.91 -0.66 -0.49
N CYS A 47 -2.55 -1.57 0.24
CA CYS A 47 -3.10 -1.24 1.55
C CYS A 47 -3.21 -2.49 2.42
N LYS A 48 -3.70 -2.32 3.64
CA LYS A 48 -4.02 -3.43 4.54
C LYS A 48 -5.44 -3.29 5.07
N ALA A 49 -6.33 -2.74 4.26
CA ALA A 49 -7.71 -2.46 4.66
C ALA A 49 -8.55 -3.70 4.89
N PHE A 50 -8.26 -4.80 4.19
CA PHE A 50 -9.04 -6.01 4.33
C PHE A 50 -8.40 -6.93 5.38
N ARG A 51 -8.99 -6.97 6.57
CA ARG A 51 -8.57 -7.86 7.68
C ARG A 51 -7.07 -7.79 7.98
N LYS A 52 -6.49 -6.61 7.85
CA LYS A 52 -5.06 -6.36 8.09
C LYS A 52 -4.15 -7.17 7.17
N ARG A 53 -4.67 -7.66 6.04
CA ARG A 53 -3.90 -8.41 5.05
C ARG A 53 -3.37 -7.49 3.97
N THR A 54 -2.21 -7.83 3.41
CA THR A 54 -1.69 -7.13 2.24
C THR A 54 -2.70 -7.26 1.10
N THR A 55 -3.21 -6.12 0.66
CA THR A 55 -4.33 -6.03 -0.27
C THR A 55 -3.95 -5.11 -1.41
N TYR A 56 -4.33 -5.49 -2.63
CA TYR A 56 -4.14 -4.67 -3.82
C TYR A 56 -5.49 -4.20 -4.31
N LEU A 57 -5.58 -2.90 -4.59
CA LEU A 57 -6.82 -2.29 -5.06
C LEU A 57 -6.58 -1.62 -6.41
N SER A 58 -7.62 -1.61 -7.24
CA SER A 58 -7.59 -0.77 -8.44
C SER A 58 -7.61 0.69 -8.00
N LYS A 59 -7.19 1.58 -8.89
CA LYS A 59 -7.20 3.02 -8.63
C LYS A 59 -8.59 3.50 -8.22
N GLU A 60 -9.61 3.07 -8.96
CA GLU A 60 -10.98 3.46 -8.68
C GLU A 60 -11.45 2.99 -7.31
N THR A 61 -11.16 1.74 -6.97
CA THR A 61 -11.55 1.17 -5.68
C THR A 61 -10.83 1.86 -4.54
N TYR A 62 -9.55 2.15 -4.70
CA TYR A 62 -8.76 2.80 -3.67
C TYR A 62 -9.35 4.18 -3.31
N TYR A 63 -9.60 5.01 -4.31
CA TYR A 63 -10.12 6.35 -4.05
C TYR A 63 -11.56 6.33 -3.55
N LEU A 64 -12.36 5.38 -4.03
CA LEU A 64 -13.73 5.23 -3.53
C LEU A 64 -13.73 4.85 -2.04
N LEU A 65 -12.93 3.85 -1.66
CA LEU A 65 -12.83 3.44 -0.26
C LEU A 65 -12.27 4.57 0.61
N LYS A 66 -11.29 5.29 0.10
CA LYS A 66 -10.71 6.41 0.81
C LYS A 66 -11.74 7.50 1.09
N GLU A 67 -12.63 7.73 0.16
CA GLU A 67 -13.69 8.72 0.30
C GLU A 67 -14.75 8.32 1.32
N VAL A 68 -15.14 7.04 1.33
CA VAL A 68 -16.24 6.57 2.19
C VAL A 68 -15.77 6.01 3.53
N ARG A 69 -14.45 5.87 3.74
CA ARG A 69 -13.96 5.29 4.98
C ARG A 69 -14.26 6.17 6.19
N GLN A 70 -14.46 5.52 7.33
CA GLN A 70 -14.52 6.25 8.59
C GLN A 70 -13.11 6.68 8.98
N LYS A 71 -12.89 7.98 9.06
CA LYS A 71 -11.57 8.52 9.36
C LYS A 71 -11.26 8.40 10.82
N LYS A 72 -10.37 7.50 11.19
CA LYS A 72 -9.99 7.27 12.57
C LYS A 72 -8.83 8.18 12.98
N PRO A 73 -8.81 8.65 14.25
CA PRO A 73 -7.68 9.44 14.74
C PRO A 73 -6.39 8.63 14.66
N LEU A 74 -5.31 9.29 14.30
CA LEU A 74 -4.01 8.64 14.22
C LEU A 74 -3.49 8.27 15.60
N THR A 75 -2.95 7.05 15.74
CA THR A 75 -2.23 6.67 16.94
C THR A 75 -0.92 7.47 17.03
N PRO A 76 -0.29 7.61 18.20
CA PRO A 76 0.98 8.34 18.29
C PRO A 76 2.06 7.85 17.34
N PRO A 77 2.33 6.53 17.19
CA PRO A 77 3.30 6.07 16.19
C PRO A 77 2.89 6.41 14.76
N ALA A 78 1.61 6.24 14.42
CA ALA A 78 1.12 6.56 13.09
C ALA A 78 1.26 8.06 12.80
N GLN A 79 1.03 8.89 13.79
CA GLN A 79 1.14 10.34 13.63
C GLN A 79 2.58 10.76 13.29
N ARG A 80 3.56 10.15 13.93
CA ARG A 80 4.97 10.43 13.64
C ARG A 80 5.33 10.06 12.21
N ILE A 81 4.88 8.90 11.75
CA ILE A 81 5.16 8.45 10.39
C ILE A 81 4.41 9.34 9.39
N TYR A 82 3.16 9.62 9.66
CA TYR A 82 2.34 10.44 8.78
C TYR A 82 2.92 11.84 8.59
N ALA A 83 3.48 12.43 9.66
CA ALA A 83 4.08 13.75 9.58
C ALA A 83 5.24 13.81 8.57
N ILE A 84 5.94 12.69 8.37
CA ILE A 84 7.02 12.61 7.39
C ILE A 84 6.47 12.59 5.96
N LEU A 85 5.28 12.02 5.78
CA LEU A 85 4.69 11.76 4.47
C LEU A 85 3.60 12.75 4.04
N GLU A 86 3.07 13.55 4.97
CA GLU A 86 1.85 14.31 4.71
C GLU A 86 1.98 15.39 3.65
N ASN A 87 3.19 15.84 3.35
CA ASN A 87 3.39 16.86 2.32
C ASN A 87 3.55 16.27 0.92
N GLY A 88 3.22 14.99 0.75
CA GLY A 88 3.27 14.34 -0.55
C GLY A 88 4.62 13.83 -0.99
N ALA A 89 5.62 13.85 -0.12
CA ALA A 89 6.95 13.34 -0.46
C ALA A 89 6.92 11.81 -0.62
N GLU A 90 7.67 11.33 -1.60
CA GLU A 90 7.87 9.90 -1.79
C GLU A 90 9.06 9.49 -0.94
N VAL A 91 8.86 8.61 0.04
CA VAL A 91 9.88 8.29 1.02
C VAL A 91 10.04 6.78 1.18
N GLU A 92 11.30 6.33 1.25
CA GLU A 92 11.65 4.94 1.48
C GLU A 92 11.46 4.56 2.95
N THR A 93 11.08 3.31 3.21
CA THR A 93 10.80 2.83 4.57
C THR A 93 11.98 2.98 5.51
N GLY A 94 13.20 2.74 5.04
CA GLY A 94 14.40 2.90 5.88
C GLY A 94 14.56 4.31 6.40
N PHE A 95 14.32 5.29 5.55
CA PHE A 95 14.36 6.69 5.93
C PHE A 95 13.26 7.04 6.93
N ILE A 96 12.04 6.57 6.66
CA ILE A 96 10.90 6.81 7.55
C ILE A 96 11.20 6.28 8.94
N LYS A 97 11.71 5.05 9.02
CA LYS A 97 12.04 4.42 10.28
C LYS A 97 13.10 5.21 11.04
N ALA A 98 14.16 5.63 10.36
CA ALA A 98 15.25 6.37 10.98
C ALA A 98 14.79 7.74 11.50
N VAL A 99 14.03 8.48 10.67
CA VAL A 99 13.59 9.84 11.02
C VAL A 99 12.52 9.82 12.10
N SER A 100 11.64 8.83 12.11
CA SER A 100 10.56 8.75 13.09
C SER A 100 11.07 8.49 14.50
N GLY A 101 12.24 7.88 14.65
CA GLY A 101 12.80 7.55 15.95
C GLY A 101 12.03 6.50 16.71
N LEU A 102 11.15 5.77 16.04
CA LEU A 102 10.34 4.74 16.67
C LEU A 102 11.10 3.42 16.77
N ASP A 103 10.82 2.65 17.84
CA ASP A 103 11.35 1.31 17.91
C ASP A 103 10.63 0.41 16.89
N ARG A 104 11.12 -0.81 16.72
CA ARG A 104 10.61 -1.73 15.70
C ARG A 104 9.11 -2.00 15.83
N LYS A 105 8.64 -2.22 17.04
CA LYS A 105 7.23 -2.53 17.29
C LYS A 105 6.33 -1.33 17.02
N ALA A 106 6.70 -0.17 17.54
CA ALA A 106 5.93 1.05 17.34
C ALA A 106 5.89 1.46 15.87
N TYR A 107 7.01 1.31 15.17
CA TYR A 107 7.09 1.59 13.74
C TYR A 107 6.14 0.70 12.95
N ARG A 108 6.14 -0.59 13.23
CA ARG A 108 5.26 -1.55 12.55
C ARG A 108 3.79 -1.21 12.81
N GLU A 109 3.43 -0.98 14.07
CA GLU A 109 2.05 -0.67 14.43
C GLU A 109 1.56 0.61 13.77
N GLY A 110 2.40 1.65 13.77
CA GLY A 110 2.05 2.92 13.16
C GLY A 110 1.90 2.83 11.65
N PHE A 111 2.84 2.15 11.01
CA PHE A 111 2.81 2.00 9.55
C PHE A 111 1.61 1.16 9.12
N ASP A 112 1.35 0.06 9.81
CA ASP A 112 0.20 -0.79 9.52
C ASP A 112 -1.11 -0.04 9.70
N PHE A 113 -1.21 0.80 10.73
CA PHE A 113 -2.39 1.63 10.94
C PHE A 113 -2.66 2.53 9.73
N LEU A 114 -1.61 3.16 9.21
CA LEU A 114 -1.74 4.04 8.04
C LEU A 114 -2.16 3.28 6.79
N LEU A 115 -1.63 2.08 6.60
CA LEU A 115 -2.01 1.24 5.46
C LEU A 115 -3.43 0.68 5.61
N GLN A 116 -3.84 0.33 6.83
CA GLN A 116 -5.18 -0.19 7.09
C GLN A 116 -6.25 0.86 6.86
N ASN A 117 -5.94 2.10 7.13
CA ASN A 117 -6.91 3.17 7.07
C ASN A 117 -6.75 4.07 5.84
N LEU A 118 -5.99 3.61 4.85
CA LEU A 118 -5.84 4.27 3.55
C LEU A 118 -5.23 5.67 3.62
N TYR A 119 -4.34 5.91 4.59
CA TYR A 119 -3.62 7.17 4.68
C TYR A 119 -2.41 7.23 3.76
N VAL A 120 -1.75 6.08 3.56
CA VAL A 120 -0.55 6.00 2.72
C VAL A 120 -0.63 4.79 1.81
N THR A 121 0.12 4.83 0.72
CA THR A 121 0.23 3.70 -0.20
C THR A 121 1.63 3.69 -0.81
N ALA A 122 2.01 2.55 -1.39
CA ALA A 122 3.25 2.44 -2.15
C ALA A 122 3.04 3.11 -3.51
N LEU A 123 3.93 4.01 -3.88
CA LEU A 123 3.82 4.76 -5.13
C LEU A 123 4.73 4.25 -6.23
N ARG A 124 5.87 3.70 -5.87
CA ARG A 124 6.80 3.15 -6.86
C ARG A 124 7.76 2.19 -6.20
N ASN A 125 8.36 1.37 -7.02
CA ASN A 125 9.39 0.44 -6.61
C ASN A 125 10.63 1.23 -6.21
N GLY A 126 11.18 0.91 -5.06
CA GLY A 126 12.38 1.55 -4.60
C GLY A 126 13.61 0.71 -4.96
N LYS A 127 14.58 0.66 -4.05
CA LYS A 127 15.81 -0.07 -4.25
C LYS A 127 15.56 -1.59 -4.20
N PRO A 128 15.96 -2.37 -5.21
CA PRO A 128 15.82 -3.82 -5.13
C PRO A 128 16.75 -4.40 -4.06
N LEU A 129 16.21 -5.32 -3.26
CA LEU A 129 16.95 -6.03 -2.23
C LEU A 129 17.49 -7.35 -2.77
N ASN A 130 16.71 -8.02 -3.63
CA ASN A 130 17.09 -9.23 -4.32
C ASN A 130 16.09 -9.48 -5.47
N GLU A 131 16.16 -10.65 -6.11
CA GLU A 131 15.28 -10.98 -7.24
C GLU A 131 13.79 -10.94 -6.91
N SER A 132 13.43 -11.25 -5.67
CA SER A 132 12.04 -11.37 -5.26
C SER A 132 11.54 -10.20 -4.40
N TRP A 133 12.43 -9.38 -3.88
CA TRP A 133 12.09 -8.33 -2.92
C TRP A 133 12.66 -7.00 -3.32
N SER A 134 11.87 -5.97 -3.10
CA SER A 134 12.32 -4.59 -3.24
C SER A 134 11.63 -3.75 -2.18
N THR A 135 12.24 -2.61 -1.86
CA THR A 135 11.59 -1.63 -1.02
C THR A 135 10.64 -0.80 -1.88
N PHE A 136 9.65 -0.17 -1.24
CA PHE A 136 8.79 0.76 -1.93
C PHE A 136 9.02 2.16 -1.42
N LEU A 137 8.73 3.14 -2.26
CA LEU A 137 8.59 4.53 -1.85
C LEU A 137 7.13 4.75 -1.51
N TYR A 138 6.88 5.28 -0.32
CA TYR A 138 5.53 5.51 0.17
C TYR A 138 5.21 6.98 0.24
N ALA A 139 3.95 7.31 0.12
CA ALA A 139 3.49 8.69 0.25
C ALA A 139 2.02 8.73 0.65
N CYS A 140 1.61 9.88 1.14
CA CYS A 140 0.23 10.18 1.43
C CYS A 140 -0.41 10.77 0.17
N LEU A 141 -1.46 10.12 -0.32
CA LEU A 141 -2.22 10.62 -1.46
C LEU A 141 -3.43 11.38 -0.94
N LEU A 142 -3.30 12.69 -0.85
CA LEU A 142 -4.38 13.54 -0.34
C LEU A 142 -5.43 13.84 -1.39
N TYR A 143 -5.05 13.83 -2.67
CA TYR A 143 -5.93 14.22 -3.76
C TYR A 143 -6.17 13.06 -4.70
N THR A 144 -7.37 13.03 -5.27
CA THR A 144 -7.75 12.07 -6.28
C THR A 144 -7.23 12.49 -7.65
N SER A 145 -5.95 12.72 -7.73
CA SER A 145 -5.34 13.09 -8.98
C SER A 145 -5.37 11.91 -9.94
N PRO A 146 -5.75 12.12 -11.19
CA PRO A 146 -5.70 11.06 -12.18
C PRO A 146 -4.29 10.61 -12.48
#